data_def9f8cc1d6429b33d73c8c602c6ef14
#
_entry.id   def9f8cc1d6429b33d73c8c602c6ef14
#
_cell.length_a   1.000
_cell.length_b   1.000
_cell.length_c   1.000
_cell.angle_alpha   90.00
_cell.angle_beta   90.00
_cell.angle_gamma   90.00
#
_symmetry.space_group_name_H-M   'P 1'
#
loop_
_entity.id
_entity.type
_entity.pdbx_description
1 polymer ?
#
loop_
_entity_poly.entity_id
_entity_poly.type
_entity_poly.pdbx_seq_one_letter_code
_entity_poly.pdbx_strand_id
1 'polypeptide(L)'
;MVSKRESEKKRIWRIRAKTLSHLDCWLVDCFEGLEISHEPGATSTIAGELPDMSAVYGLILLLRDSAISLISLHVEQIERDVG
;
A
#
# COMPACT_ATOMS: atom_id res chain seq x y z
N MET A 1 26.57 -19.23 -13.85
CA MET A 1 26.64 -17.82 -13.59
C MET A 1 25.28 -17.20 -13.38
N VAL A 2 25.17 -16.40 -12.38
CA VAL A 2 23.91 -15.79 -12.09
C VAL A 2 23.54 -14.77 -13.16
N SER A 3 22.33 -14.85 -13.60
CA SER A 3 21.84 -13.92 -14.57
C SER A 3 21.65 -12.55 -13.95
N LYS A 4 22.19 -11.54 -14.58
CA LYS A 4 21.96 -10.18 -14.11
C LYS A 4 20.51 -9.80 -14.22
N ARG A 5 19.78 -10.44 -15.12
CA ARG A 5 18.37 -10.13 -15.27
C ARG A 5 17.57 -10.45 -14.04
N GLU A 6 17.96 -11.52 -13.33
CA GLU A 6 17.23 -11.85 -12.11
C GLU A 6 17.42 -10.79 -11.06
N SER A 7 18.62 -10.21 -10.98
CA SER A 7 18.85 -9.16 -10.01
C SER A 7 18.24 -7.84 -10.47
N GLU A 8 17.85 -7.74 -11.72
CA GLU A 8 17.21 -6.53 -12.23
C GLU A 8 15.72 -6.53 -12.02
N LYS A 9 15.15 -7.64 -11.61
CA LYS A 9 13.74 -7.69 -11.33
C LYS A 9 13.48 -7.21 -9.92
N LYS A 10 12.48 -6.38 -9.78
CA LYS A 10 12.11 -5.82 -8.51
C LYS A 10 10.73 -6.29 -8.12
N ARG A 11 10.59 -6.73 -6.90
CA ARG A 11 9.30 -7.12 -6.37
C ARG A 11 8.67 -5.94 -5.68
N ILE A 12 7.43 -5.70 -6.01
CA ILE A 12 6.66 -4.59 -5.48
C ILE A 12 5.35 -5.15 -4.97
N TRP A 13 4.81 -4.52 -3.96
CA TRP A 13 3.55 -4.96 -3.37
C TRP A 13 2.48 -3.94 -3.70
N ARG A 14 1.54 -4.35 -4.51
CA ARG A 14 0.38 -3.51 -4.84
C ARG A 14 -0.68 -3.74 -3.79
N ILE A 15 -1.17 -2.66 -3.20
CA ILE A 15 -2.18 -2.78 -2.17
C ILE A 15 -3.41 -1.99 -2.54
N ARG A 16 -4.52 -2.44 -2.00
CA ARG A 16 -5.77 -1.73 -2.08
C ARG A 16 -6.53 -2.01 -0.79
N ALA A 17 -6.74 -0.97 0.00
CA ALA A 17 -7.38 -1.08 1.29
C ALA A 17 -8.58 -0.16 1.34
N LYS A 18 -9.70 -0.68 1.84
CA LYS A 18 -10.89 0.12 2.02
C LYS A 18 -11.10 0.31 3.52
N THR A 19 -11.33 1.53 3.93
CA THR A 19 -11.49 1.87 5.34
C THR A 19 -12.85 2.54 5.57
N LEU A 20 -13.31 2.47 6.81
CA LEU A 20 -14.61 2.99 7.19
C LEU A 20 -14.49 4.38 7.79
N SER A 21 -13.67 5.21 7.23
CA SER A 21 -13.57 6.59 7.70
C SER A 21 -12.87 7.41 6.63
N HIS A 22 -13.02 8.71 6.74
CA HIS A 22 -12.30 9.62 5.88
C HIS A 22 -10.90 9.78 6.46
N LEU A 23 -9.92 9.52 5.62
CA LEU A 23 -8.53 9.59 6.02
C LEU A 23 -7.97 10.95 5.70
N ASP A 24 -7.11 11.44 6.59
CA ASP A 24 -6.41 12.68 6.34
C ASP A 24 -5.22 12.46 5.43
N CYS A 25 -4.81 13.52 4.76
CA CYS A 25 -3.71 13.42 3.81
C CYS A 25 -2.39 13.05 4.45
N TRP A 26 -2.24 13.26 5.77
CA TRP A 26 -0.98 12.95 6.43
C TRP A 26 -0.61 11.47 6.31
N LEU A 27 -1.60 10.62 6.13
CA LEU A 27 -1.33 9.19 5.99
C LEU A 27 -0.54 8.89 4.72
N VAL A 28 -0.85 9.60 3.64
CA VAL A 28 -0.14 9.42 2.39
C VAL A 28 1.28 9.91 2.49
N ASP A 29 1.50 10.93 3.32
CA ASP A 29 2.84 11.49 3.49
C ASP A 29 3.79 10.52 4.17
N CYS A 30 3.25 9.53 4.88
CA CYS A 30 4.07 8.51 5.53
C CYS A 30 4.55 7.43 4.57
N PHE A 31 3.88 7.28 3.44
CA PHE A 31 4.18 6.21 2.50
C PHE A 31 4.19 6.76 1.09
N GLU A 32 5.33 6.67 0.43
CA GLU A 32 5.39 7.05 -0.97
C GLU A 32 4.67 6.01 -1.82
N GLY A 33 4.02 6.49 -2.86
CA GLY A 33 3.35 5.60 -3.79
C GLY A 33 1.93 5.24 -3.45
N LEU A 34 1.38 5.83 -2.40
CA LEU A 34 -0.01 5.58 -2.02
C LEU A 34 -0.88 6.78 -2.33
N GLU A 35 -2.11 6.50 -2.70
CA GLU A 35 -3.12 7.52 -2.96
C GLU A 35 -4.38 7.19 -2.16
N ILE A 36 -5.04 8.23 -1.69
CA ILE A 36 -6.28 8.09 -0.96
C ILE A 36 -7.41 8.65 -1.80
N SER A 37 -8.47 7.85 -1.95
CA SER A 37 -9.69 8.28 -2.63
C SER A 37 -10.82 8.24 -1.61
N HIS A 38 -11.54 9.34 -1.49
CA HIS A 38 -12.70 9.38 -0.62
C HIS A 38 -13.94 9.01 -1.40
N GLU A 39 -14.73 8.12 -0.84
CA GLU A 39 -15.93 7.62 -1.49
C GLU A 39 -17.16 8.10 -0.74
N PRO A 40 -18.32 8.13 -1.40
CA PRO A 40 -19.56 8.48 -0.72
C PRO A 40 -19.79 7.52 0.45
N GLY A 41 -20.37 8.03 1.52
CA GLY A 41 -20.68 7.19 2.67
C GLY A 41 -19.58 7.07 3.68
N ALA A 42 -18.68 8.03 3.74
CA ALA A 42 -17.63 8.09 4.75
C ALA A 42 -16.63 6.94 4.68
N THR A 43 -16.42 6.39 3.48
CA THR A 43 -15.38 5.39 3.29
C THR A 43 -14.24 5.99 2.48
N SER A 44 -13.07 5.39 2.60
CA SER A 44 -11.90 5.80 1.83
C SER A 44 -11.19 4.57 1.30
N THR A 45 -10.54 4.73 0.17
CA THR A 45 -9.72 3.68 -0.42
C THR A 45 -8.29 4.16 -0.49
N ILE A 46 -7.38 3.34 0.03
CA ILE A 46 -5.95 3.57 -0.10
C ILE A 46 -5.44 2.60 -1.15
N ALA A 47 -4.77 3.10 -2.15
CA ALA A 47 -4.27 2.25 -3.22
C ALA A 47 -2.89 2.71 -3.65
N GLY A 48 -2.08 1.77 -4.10
CA GLY A 48 -0.75 2.10 -4.57
C GLY A 48 0.20 0.95 -4.48
N GLU A 49 1.47 1.25 -4.51
CA GLU A 49 2.52 0.25 -4.50
C GLU A 49 3.53 0.55 -3.41
N LEU A 50 3.94 -0.50 -2.71
CA LEU A 50 4.91 -0.40 -1.65
C LEU A 50 6.12 -1.27 -1.99
N PRO A 51 7.31 -0.86 -1.54
CA PRO A 51 8.54 -1.53 -1.97
C PRO A 51 8.77 -2.89 -1.32
N ASP A 52 8.20 -3.14 -0.16
CA ASP A 52 8.41 -4.41 0.54
C ASP A 52 7.28 -4.68 1.50
N MET A 53 7.27 -5.88 2.05
CA MET A 53 6.22 -6.28 2.98
C MET A 53 6.32 -5.55 4.32
N SER A 54 7.50 -5.11 4.68
CA SER A 54 7.64 -4.31 5.90
C SER A 54 6.80 -3.04 5.81
N ALA A 55 6.80 -2.42 4.63
CA ALA A 55 5.98 -1.24 4.43
C ALA A 55 4.49 -1.57 4.50
N VAL A 56 4.10 -2.73 3.98
CA VAL A 56 2.70 -3.17 4.07
C VAL A 56 2.29 -3.36 5.53
N TYR A 57 3.11 -4.05 6.31
CA TYR A 57 2.83 -4.22 7.72
C TYR A 57 2.81 -2.90 8.46
N GLY A 58 3.72 -1.98 8.10
CA GLY A 58 3.73 -0.66 8.71
C GLY A 58 2.45 0.10 8.46
N LEU A 59 1.90 -0.02 7.26
CA LEU A 59 0.64 0.63 6.95
C LEU A 59 -0.49 0.04 7.78
N ILE A 60 -0.56 -1.28 7.88
CA ILE A 60 -1.59 -1.95 8.66
C ILE A 60 -1.52 -1.52 10.12
N LEU A 61 -0.31 -1.47 10.67
CA LEU A 61 -0.14 -1.07 12.06
C LEU A 61 -0.53 0.38 12.28
N LEU A 62 -0.21 1.23 11.31
CA LEU A 62 -0.58 2.64 11.42
C LEU A 62 -2.09 2.80 11.42
N LEU A 63 -2.80 2.08 10.58
CA LEU A 63 -4.26 2.12 10.55
C LEU A 63 -4.82 1.63 11.88
N ARG A 64 -4.27 0.56 12.42
CA ARG A 64 -4.72 0.05 13.70
C ARG A 64 -4.50 1.07 14.82
N ASP A 65 -3.31 1.65 14.86
CA ASP A 65 -2.96 2.58 15.92
C ASP A 65 -3.75 3.88 15.83
N SER A 66 -4.22 4.20 14.63
CA SER A 66 -5.06 5.39 14.43
C SER A 66 -6.54 5.09 14.61
N ALA A 67 -6.87 3.89 15.04
CA ALA A 67 -8.26 3.44 15.26
C ALA A 67 -9.10 3.52 13.98
N ILE A 68 -8.47 3.30 12.84
CA ILE A 68 -9.17 3.30 11.56
C ILE A 68 -9.63 1.88 11.26
N SER A 69 -10.92 1.73 11.05
CA SER A 69 -11.50 0.41 10.77
C SER A 69 -11.24 0.02 9.32
N LEU A 70 -10.63 -1.13 9.16
CA LEU A 70 -10.33 -1.66 7.83
C LEU A 70 -11.48 -2.56 7.38
N ILE A 71 -12.06 -2.24 6.24
CA ILE A 71 -13.14 -3.03 5.68
C ILE A 71 -12.61 -4.17 4.82
N SER A 72 -11.64 -3.87 4.00
CA SER A 72 -11.04 -4.88 3.14
C SER A 72 -9.59 -4.50 2.86
N LEU A 73 -8.81 -5.53 2.59
CA LEU A 73 -7.39 -5.34 2.25
C LEU A 73 -7.02 -6.36 1.19
N HIS A 74 -6.46 -5.87 0.11
CA HIS A 74 -5.94 -6.72 -0.95
C HIS A 74 -4.48 -6.40 -1.14
N VAL A 75 -3.63 -7.43 -1.10
CA VAL A 75 -2.20 -7.28 -1.29
C VAL A 75 -1.76 -8.24 -2.38
N GLU A 76 -1.04 -7.74 -3.34
CA GLU A 76 -0.59 -8.54 -4.46
C GLU A 76 0.86 -8.26 -4.74
N GLN A 77 1.64 -9.31 -4.85
CA GLN A 77 3.04 -9.15 -5.24
C GLN A 77 3.14 -9.09 -6.76
N ILE A 78 3.83 -8.08 -7.25
CA ILE A 78 4.08 -7.96 -8.68
C ILE A 78 5.57 -7.80 -8.90
N GLU A 79 6.02 -8.17 -10.10
CA GLU A 79 7.41 -8.03 -10.47
C GLU A 79 7.53 -7.02 -11.60
N ARG A 80 8.55 -6.20 -11.54
CA ARG A 80 8.86 -5.25 -12.57
C ARG A 80 10.30 -5.37 -12.99
N ASP A 81 10.51 -5.21 -14.27
CA ASP A 81 11.87 -5.11 -14.77
C ASP A 81 12.43 -3.75 -14.41
N VAL A 82 13.66 -3.77 -13.92
CA VAL A 82 14.33 -2.55 -13.51
C VAL A 82 15.45 -2.31 -14.49
N GLY A 83 15.29 -1.81 -15.48
CA GLY A 83 16.42 -1.75 -16.33
C GLY A 83 16.25 -0.94 -17.57
#